data_3d8c98125b254639cb45f3755c7bd14f
#
_entry.id   3d8c98125b254639cb45f3755c7bd14f
#
_cell.length_a   1.000
_cell.length_b   1.000
_cell.length_c   1.000
_cell.angle_alpha   90.00
_cell.angle_beta   90.00
_cell.angle_gamma   90.00
#
_symmetry.space_group_name_H-M   'P 1'
#
loop_
_entity.id
_entity.type
_entity.pdbx_description
1 polymer ?
#
loop_
_entity_poly.entity_id
_entity_poly.type
_entity_poly.pdbx_seq_one_letter_code
_entity_poly.pdbx_strand_id
1 'polypeptide(L)'
;MDLNFSAEDIAFRDEVRSYIAENYPDDLRAKADEGEELSKEDLLKWHKILGQRGWSAPAWPTQYGGPGWNSIQRYIWSEECARADTIAVLPFGVTMVAPVIMAFGTEEQKAKHLPAILKGDLWWCQGYSEPGAGSDLASLRTKAERFTGDDGKEYYRVNGQKTWTTMAQHADWGFFLVRTDSNVKAQEGISFLLIDMKTPGITVRPIITLGGEHE
;
A
#
# COMPACT_ATOMS: atom_id res chain seq x y z
N MET A 1 34.02 1.15 12.58
CA MET A 1 32.56 1.09 12.69
C MET A 1 32.23 -0.20 13.39
N ASP A 2 31.55 -0.15 14.53
CA ASP A 2 31.09 -1.35 15.22
C ASP A 2 29.77 -1.79 14.57
N LEU A 3 29.70 -3.03 14.10
CA LEU A 3 28.53 -3.64 13.46
C LEU A 3 27.84 -4.64 14.39
N ASN A 4 28.27 -4.75 15.63
CA ASN A 4 27.64 -5.63 16.60
C ASN A 4 26.33 -4.99 17.11
N PHE A 5 25.32 -5.81 17.28
CA PHE A 5 24.08 -5.41 17.94
C PHE A 5 24.34 -5.17 19.44
N SER A 6 23.70 -4.16 19.99
CA SER A 6 23.64 -3.94 21.44
C SER A 6 22.84 -5.05 22.13
N ALA A 7 22.94 -5.13 23.46
CA ALA A 7 22.13 -6.07 24.23
C ALA A 7 20.60 -5.81 24.04
N GLU A 8 20.20 -4.55 23.87
CA GLU A 8 18.82 -4.15 23.61
C GLU A 8 18.36 -4.60 22.21
N ASP A 9 19.23 -4.47 21.20
CA ASP A 9 18.93 -4.92 19.83
C ASP A 9 18.80 -6.44 19.76
N ILE A 10 19.64 -7.16 20.53
CA ILE A 10 19.57 -8.62 20.64
C ILE A 10 18.25 -9.03 21.31
N ALA A 11 17.87 -8.39 22.42
CA ALA A 11 16.61 -8.67 23.09
C ALA A 11 15.40 -8.39 22.16
N PHE A 12 15.43 -7.28 21.43
CA PHE A 12 14.40 -6.96 20.43
C PHE A 12 14.34 -8.01 19.31
N ARG A 13 15.50 -8.44 18.80
CA ARG A 13 15.54 -9.50 17.79
C ARG A 13 14.90 -10.79 18.31
N ASP A 14 15.19 -11.17 19.53
CA ASP A 14 14.65 -12.40 20.12
C ASP A 14 13.14 -12.27 20.38
N GLU A 15 12.63 -11.07 20.74
CA GLU A 15 11.19 -10.77 20.80
C GLU A 15 10.53 -10.94 19.44
N VAL A 16 11.10 -10.35 18.37
CA VAL A 16 10.57 -10.44 17.01
C VAL A 16 10.52 -11.90 16.55
N ARG A 17 11.60 -12.65 16.77
CA ARG A 17 11.68 -14.07 16.40
C ARG A 17 10.62 -14.92 17.11
N SER A 18 10.47 -14.75 18.40
CA SER A 18 9.45 -15.44 19.19
C SER A 18 8.04 -15.09 18.70
N TYR A 19 7.80 -13.79 18.47
CA TYR A 19 6.50 -13.34 17.97
C TYR A 19 6.14 -13.97 16.61
N ILE A 20 7.07 -14.00 15.66
CA ILE A 20 6.84 -14.62 14.35
C ILE A 20 6.59 -16.11 14.52
N ALA A 21 7.38 -16.81 15.34
CA ALA A 21 7.22 -18.25 15.56
C ALA A 21 5.86 -18.62 16.18
N GLU A 22 5.34 -17.77 17.05
CA GLU A 22 4.07 -18.00 17.75
C GLU A 22 2.84 -17.58 16.96
N ASN A 23 2.96 -16.62 16.02
CA ASN A 23 1.80 -15.96 15.41
C ASN A 23 1.71 -16.10 13.90
N TYR A 24 2.81 -16.46 13.21
CA TYR A 24 2.74 -16.65 11.76
C TYR A 24 1.96 -17.93 11.44
N PRO A 25 0.88 -17.84 10.64
CA PRO A 25 -0.03 -18.97 10.44
C PRO A 25 0.63 -20.14 9.70
N ASP A 26 0.48 -21.36 10.23
CA ASP A 26 1.05 -22.58 9.65
C ASP A 26 0.51 -22.88 8.24
N ASP A 27 -0.77 -22.57 7.99
CA ASP A 27 -1.38 -22.76 6.68
C ASP A 27 -0.77 -21.83 5.60
N LEU A 28 -0.37 -20.62 5.98
CA LEU A 28 0.35 -19.73 5.04
C LEU A 28 1.75 -20.26 4.76
N ARG A 29 2.41 -20.84 5.77
CA ARG A 29 3.72 -21.46 5.59
C ARG A 29 3.62 -22.66 4.64
N ALA A 30 2.64 -23.55 4.87
CA ALA A 30 2.43 -24.71 4.02
C ALA A 30 2.17 -24.31 2.56
N LYS A 31 1.32 -23.32 2.31
CA LYS A 31 1.05 -22.81 0.94
C LYS A 31 2.32 -22.25 0.27
N ALA A 32 3.12 -21.48 1.03
CA ALA A 32 4.38 -20.93 0.51
C ALA A 32 5.37 -22.04 0.15
N ASP A 33 5.52 -23.06 1.02
CA ASP A 33 6.41 -24.20 0.79
C ASP A 33 5.96 -25.04 -0.43
N GLU A 34 4.67 -25.14 -0.69
CA GLU A 34 4.08 -25.86 -1.83
C GLU A 34 4.04 -25.01 -3.12
N GLY A 35 4.38 -23.72 -3.04
CA GLY A 35 4.36 -22.79 -4.17
C GLY A 35 2.94 -22.47 -4.66
N GLU A 36 1.95 -22.54 -3.77
CA GLU A 36 0.57 -22.20 -4.10
C GLU A 36 0.39 -20.69 -4.26
N GLU A 37 -0.52 -20.29 -5.14
CA GLU A 37 -0.94 -18.89 -5.28
C GLU A 37 -1.72 -18.46 -4.04
N LEU A 38 -1.27 -17.37 -3.42
CA LEU A 38 -1.93 -16.82 -2.24
C LEU A 38 -3.16 -15.99 -2.61
N SER A 39 -4.29 -16.30 -2.00
CA SER A 39 -5.52 -15.52 -2.15
C SER A 39 -5.42 -14.15 -1.47
N LYS A 40 -6.38 -13.25 -1.77
CA LYS A 40 -6.51 -11.97 -1.06
C LYS A 40 -6.60 -12.18 0.46
N GLU A 41 -7.36 -13.16 0.89
CA GLU A 41 -7.56 -13.52 2.30
C GLU A 41 -6.26 -13.97 2.96
N ASP A 42 -5.46 -14.76 2.26
CA ASP A 42 -4.15 -15.21 2.74
C ASP A 42 -3.20 -14.01 2.95
N LEU A 43 -3.10 -13.12 1.97
CA LEU A 43 -2.26 -11.93 2.04
C LEU A 43 -2.68 -10.98 3.18
N LEU A 44 -3.99 -10.84 3.43
CA LEU A 44 -4.51 -10.02 4.52
C LEU A 44 -4.40 -10.70 5.89
N LYS A 45 -4.32 -12.02 5.97
CA LYS A 45 -4.30 -12.76 7.23
C LYS A 45 -3.12 -12.34 8.11
N TRP A 46 -1.91 -12.39 7.56
CA TRP A 46 -0.71 -11.95 8.28
C TRP A 46 -0.71 -10.45 8.56
N HIS A 47 -1.14 -9.64 7.59
CA HIS A 47 -1.28 -8.19 7.78
C HIS A 47 -2.17 -7.85 8.99
N LYS A 48 -3.32 -8.49 9.13
CA LYS A 48 -4.25 -8.28 10.25
C LYS A 48 -3.67 -8.67 11.59
N ILE A 49 -2.92 -9.79 11.66
CA ILE A 49 -2.22 -10.20 12.86
C ILE A 49 -1.19 -9.13 13.27
N LEU A 50 -0.36 -8.68 12.35
CA LEU A 50 0.62 -7.62 12.58
C LEU A 50 -0.03 -6.28 12.94
N GLY A 51 -1.17 -5.97 12.32
CA GLY A 51 -1.93 -4.73 12.56
C GLY A 51 -2.40 -4.57 14.00
N GLN A 52 -2.62 -5.67 14.74
CA GLN A 52 -3.02 -5.65 16.15
C GLN A 52 -1.92 -5.04 17.05
N ARG A 53 -0.64 -5.17 16.67
CA ARG A 53 0.51 -4.59 17.37
C ARG A 53 1.08 -3.34 16.68
N GLY A 54 0.52 -2.91 15.55
CA GLY A 54 1.08 -1.86 14.71
C GLY A 54 2.32 -2.28 13.91
N TRP A 55 2.69 -3.56 13.94
CA TRP A 55 3.89 -4.10 13.29
C TRP A 55 3.74 -4.30 11.78
N SER A 56 2.52 -4.21 11.26
CA SER A 56 2.27 -4.13 9.80
C SER A 56 2.91 -2.90 9.16
N ALA A 57 3.19 -1.87 9.96
CA ALA A 57 3.71 -0.59 9.51
C ALA A 57 4.99 -0.18 10.27
N PRO A 58 6.10 -0.91 10.09
CA PRO A 58 7.34 -0.78 10.88
C PRO A 58 8.00 0.60 10.82
N ALA A 59 7.70 1.40 9.80
CA ALA A 59 8.23 2.74 9.62
C ALA A 59 7.29 3.86 10.11
N TRP A 60 6.08 3.52 10.58
CA TRP A 60 5.12 4.55 11.01
C TRP A 60 5.45 5.10 12.40
N PRO A 61 5.22 6.40 12.63
CA PRO A 61 5.31 6.99 13.94
C PRO A 61 4.17 6.52 14.85
N THR A 62 4.40 6.55 16.15
CA THR A 62 3.46 6.06 17.17
C THR A 62 2.12 6.80 17.17
N GLN A 63 2.10 8.07 16.80
CA GLN A 63 0.86 8.87 16.71
C GLN A 63 -0.16 8.33 15.69
N TYR A 64 0.27 7.50 14.73
CA TYR A 64 -0.59 6.84 13.74
C TYR A 64 -0.69 5.32 13.98
N GLY A 65 -0.29 4.86 15.17
CA GLY A 65 -0.39 3.47 15.58
C GLY A 65 0.78 2.57 15.15
N GLY A 66 1.82 3.13 14.52
CA GLY A 66 3.04 2.38 14.23
C GLY A 66 3.90 2.15 15.48
N PRO A 67 4.89 1.26 15.41
CA PRO A 67 5.71 0.91 16.56
C PRO A 67 6.77 1.98 16.92
N GLY A 68 7.00 2.95 16.05
CA GLY A 68 8.00 3.99 16.26
C GLY A 68 9.45 3.48 16.24
N TRP A 69 9.72 2.39 15.55
CA TRP A 69 11.01 1.75 15.53
C TRP A 69 12.10 2.60 14.87
N ASN A 70 13.30 2.55 15.46
CA ASN A 70 14.50 3.10 14.85
C ASN A 70 14.99 2.27 13.65
N SER A 71 16.04 2.72 12.99
CA SER A 71 16.56 2.06 11.77
C SER A 71 17.10 0.66 12.03
N ILE A 72 17.70 0.42 13.20
CA ILE A 72 18.24 -0.90 13.58
C ILE A 72 17.10 -1.88 13.83
N GLN A 73 16.06 -1.46 14.56
CA GLN A 73 14.89 -2.29 14.83
C GLN A 73 14.16 -2.66 13.54
N ARG A 74 14.00 -1.71 12.60
CA ARG A 74 13.41 -1.99 11.28
C ARG A 74 14.25 -2.96 10.44
N TYR A 75 15.57 -2.86 10.53
CA TYR A 75 16.47 -3.81 9.90
C TYR A 75 16.30 -5.22 10.50
N ILE A 76 16.33 -5.33 11.82
CA ILE A 76 16.11 -6.60 12.55
C ILE A 76 14.77 -7.21 12.15
N TRP A 77 13.70 -6.42 12.15
CA TRP A 77 12.37 -6.86 11.71
C TRP A 77 12.41 -7.46 10.29
N SER A 78 12.99 -6.73 9.35
CA SER A 78 13.08 -7.19 7.95
C SER A 78 13.90 -8.48 7.82
N GLU A 79 15.01 -8.59 8.56
CA GLU A 79 15.87 -9.77 8.55
C GLU A 79 15.17 -11.00 9.15
N GLU A 80 14.49 -10.85 10.29
CA GLU A 80 13.80 -11.96 10.93
C GLU A 80 12.55 -12.41 10.13
N CYS A 81 11.84 -11.48 9.49
CA CYS A 81 10.77 -11.84 8.53
C CYS A 81 11.31 -12.65 7.35
N ALA A 82 12.43 -12.23 6.77
CA ALA A 82 13.06 -12.95 5.66
C ALA A 82 13.60 -14.33 6.10
N ARG A 83 14.17 -14.45 7.30
CA ARG A 83 14.65 -15.73 7.85
C ARG A 83 13.53 -16.72 8.11
N ALA A 84 12.37 -16.22 8.52
CA ALA A 84 11.18 -17.02 8.79
C ALA A 84 10.32 -17.27 7.55
N ASP A 85 10.74 -16.74 6.40
CA ASP A 85 10.04 -16.79 5.12
C ASP A 85 8.56 -16.38 5.21
N THR A 86 8.32 -15.27 5.94
CA THR A 86 6.96 -14.74 6.07
C THR A 86 6.55 -13.98 4.82
N ILE A 87 5.26 -14.06 4.45
CA ILE A 87 4.73 -13.23 3.37
C ILE A 87 4.86 -11.75 3.72
N ALA A 88 5.18 -10.93 2.73
CA ALA A 88 5.30 -9.50 2.91
C ALA A 88 3.93 -8.83 3.04
N VAL A 89 3.83 -7.81 3.90
CA VAL A 89 2.69 -6.89 3.88
C VAL A 89 2.73 -6.08 2.59
N LEU A 90 1.59 -5.98 1.90
CA LEU A 90 1.52 -5.25 0.64
C LEU A 90 1.86 -3.77 0.81
N PRO A 91 2.72 -3.23 -0.06
CA PRO A 91 3.29 -1.89 0.13
C PRO A 91 2.30 -0.76 -0.15
N PHE A 92 1.27 -0.98 -0.98
CA PHE A 92 0.41 0.09 -1.50
C PHE A 92 -0.23 0.95 -0.42
N GLY A 93 -0.80 0.31 0.62
CA GLY A 93 -1.37 1.03 1.77
C GLY A 93 -0.28 1.59 2.67
N VAL A 94 0.56 0.70 3.19
CA VAL A 94 1.45 0.99 4.33
C VAL A 94 2.62 1.90 3.96
N THR A 95 3.32 1.63 2.84
CA THR A 95 4.55 2.34 2.49
C THR A 95 4.39 3.37 1.39
N MET A 96 3.32 3.29 0.59
CA MET A 96 3.12 4.19 -0.55
C MET A 96 2.11 5.30 -0.23
N VAL A 97 0.82 4.99 0.00
CA VAL A 97 -0.21 6.02 0.17
C VAL A 97 -0.24 6.61 1.57
N ALA A 98 -0.02 5.83 2.62
CA ALA A 98 -0.13 6.33 3.98
C ALA A 98 0.85 7.47 4.31
N PRO A 99 2.15 7.42 3.91
CA PRO A 99 3.05 8.55 4.11
C PRO A 99 2.57 9.85 3.42
N VAL A 100 1.93 9.73 2.26
CA VAL A 100 1.34 10.88 1.56
C VAL A 100 0.14 11.43 2.34
N ILE A 101 -0.74 10.55 2.83
CA ILE A 101 -1.88 10.96 3.66
C ILE A 101 -1.40 11.60 4.96
N MET A 102 -0.37 11.05 5.62
CA MET A 102 0.22 11.64 6.83
C MET A 102 0.75 13.05 6.60
N ALA A 103 1.43 13.27 5.47
CA ALA A 103 2.07 14.53 5.15
C ALA A 103 1.12 15.60 4.61
N PHE A 104 0.15 15.22 3.79
CA PHE A 104 -0.65 16.15 2.98
C PHE A 104 -2.17 15.97 3.15
N GLY A 105 -2.62 14.87 3.76
CA GLY A 105 -4.04 14.61 3.97
C GLY A 105 -4.66 15.52 5.02
N THR A 106 -5.97 15.77 4.89
CA THR A 106 -6.76 16.41 5.95
C THR A 106 -6.87 15.48 7.15
N GLU A 107 -7.22 16.05 8.33
CA GLU A 107 -7.42 15.24 9.54
C GLU A 107 -8.53 14.19 9.35
N GLU A 108 -9.56 14.51 8.55
CA GLU A 108 -10.63 13.59 8.20
C GLU A 108 -10.09 12.42 7.35
N GLN A 109 -9.25 12.68 6.35
CA GLN A 109 -8.61 11.65 5.53
C GLN A 109 -7.69 10.76 6.37
N LYS A 110 -6.89 11.36 7.26
CA LYS A 110 -6.02 10.63 8.19
C LYS A 110 -6.83 9.71 9.10
N ALA A 111 -7.88 10.24 9.74
CA ALA A 111 -8.74 9.47 10.63
C ALA A 111 -9.48 8.33 9.92
N LYS A 112 -9.88 8.55 8.67
CA LYS A 112 -10.59 7.54 7.86
C LYS A 112 -9.68 6.42 7.40
N HIS A 113 -8.51 6.76 6.85
CA HIS A 113 -7.72 5.80 6.09
C HIS A 113 -6.58 5.15 6.89
N LEU A 114 -5.86 5.90 7.73
CA LEU A 114 -4.67 5.36 8.38
C LEU A 114 -4.95 4.17 9.31
N PRO A 115 -5.98 4.21 10.18
CA PRO A 115 -6.27 3.05 11.02
C PRO A 115 -6.68 1.80 10.23
N ALA A 116 -7.43 1.98 9.14
CA ALA A 116 -7.88 0.88 8.30
C ALA A 116 -6.74 0.27 7.47
N ILE A 117 -5.78 1.09 7.01
CA ILE A 117 -4.54 0.63 6.36
C ILE A 117 -3.71 -0.19 7.36
N LEU A 118 -3.49 0.34 8.57
CA LEU A 118 -2.68 -0.33 9.58
C LEU A 118 -3.22 -1.72 9.94
N LYS A 119 -4.55 -1.84 10.05
CA LYS A 119 -5.23 -3.09 10.41
C LYS A 119 -5.40 -4.08 9.25
N GLY A 120 -5.12 -3.68 8.01
CA GLY A 120 -5.38 -4.50 6.83
C GLY A 120 -6.88 -4.61 6.48
N ASP A 121 -7.68 -3.61 6.86
CA ASP A 121 -9.12 -3.56 6.56
C ASP A 121 -9.42 -2.99 5.17
N LEU A 122 -8.46 -2.25 4.58
CA LEU A 122 -8.57 -1.64 3.26
C LEU A 122 -7.40 -2.07 2.37
N TRP A 123 -7.73 -2.60 1.22
CA TRP A 123 -6.76 -2.89 0.17
C TRP A 123 -6.60 -1.70 -0.78
N TRP A 124 -5.36 -1.30 -1.04
CA TRP A 124 -5.03 -0.17 -1.91
C TRP A 124 -4.32 -0.64 -3.17
N CYS A 125 -4.53 0.09 -4.28
CA CYS A 125 -3.75 -0.06 -5.50
C CYS A 125 -3.17 1.28 -5.96
N GLN A 126 -2.16 1.23 -6.85
CA GLN A 126 -1.46 2.40 -7.39
C GLN A 126 -1.80 2.59 -8.87
N GLY A 127 -2.41 3.71 -9.23
CA GLY A 127 -2.72 4.07 -10.61
C GLY A 127 -1.81 5.19 -11.13
N TYR A 128 -0.55 4.89 -11.45
CA TYR A 128 0.42 5.87 -11.96
C TYR A 128 0.59 5.76 -13.47
N SER A 129 1.15 4.64 -13.93
CA SER A 129 1.48 4.40 -15.33
C SER A 129 0.25 4.37 -16.24
N GLU A 130 0.45 4.75 -17.49
CA GLU A 130 -0.53 4.66 -18.57
C GLU A 130 0.10 3.92 -19.76
N PRO A 131 -0.69 3.42 -20.73
CA PRO A 131 -0.11 2.77 -21.92
C PRO A 131 0.92 3.63 -22.66
N GLY A 132 0.80 4.95 -22.58
CA GLY A 132 1.72 5.91 -23.20
C GLY A 132 2.59 6.70 -22.21
N ALA A 133 2.56 6.40 -20.91
CA ALA A 133 3.29 7.14 -19.86
C ALA A 133 3.78 6.20 -18.76
N GLY A 134 5.02 5.76 -18.88
CA GLY A 134 5.72 4.93 -17.89
C GLY A 134 6.93 5.67 -17.33
N SER A 135 8.11 5.49 -17.93
CA SER A 135 9.33 6.21 -17.52
C SER A 135 9.19 7.74 -17.63
N ASP A 136 8.52 8.23 -18.66
CA ASP A 136 8.06 9.62 -18.74
C ASP A 136 6.67 9.76 -18.14
N LEU A 137 6.58 9.60 -16.82
CA LEU A 137 5.31 9.66 -16.08
C LEU A 137 4.66 11.06 -16.17
N ALA A 138 5.45 12.11 -16.32
CA ALA A 138 4.94 13.47 -16.46
C ALA A 138 4.08 13.67 -17.71
N SER A 139 4.19 12.79 -18.72
CA SER A 139 3.36 12.80 -19.93
C SER A 139 1.99 12.16 -19.75
N LEU A 140 1.60 11.73 -18.54
CA LEU A 140 0.29 11.13 -18.26
C LEU A 140 -0.88 12.00 -18.75
N ARG A 141 -1.94 11.35 -19.24
CA ARG A 141 -3.10 11.98 -19.89
C ARG A 141 -4.43 11.72 -19.19
N THR A 142 -4.50 10.81 -18.21
CA THR A 142 -5.72 10.63 -17.40
C THR A 142 -6.12 11.96 -16.81
N LYS A 143 -7.24 12.51 -17.28
CA LYS A 143 -7.70 13.86 -16.96
C LYS A 143 -8.69 13.84 -15.83
N ALA A 144 -8.60 14.83 -14.94
CA ALA A 144 -9.57 15.07 -13.90
C ALA A 144 -10.10 16.50 -14.02
N GLU A 145 -11.39 16.62 -14.34
CA GLU A 145 -12.10 17.89 -14.50
C GLU A 145 -12.97 18.15 -13.29
N ARG A 146 -12.77 19.31 -12.66
CA ARG A 146 -13.56 19.73 -11.50
C ARG A 146 -14.95 20.18 -11.97
N PHE A 147 -15.99 19.77 -11.25
CA PHE A 147 -17.36 20.23 -11.48
C PHE A 147 -18.14 20.23 -10.17
N THR A 148 -19.21 21.03 -10.15
CA THR A 148 -20.15 21.05 -9.02
C THR A 148 -21.30 20.10 -9.33
N GLY A 149 -21.58 19.16 -8.44
CA GLY A 149 -22.70 18.23 -8.55
C GLY A 149 -24.06 18.90 -8.24
N ASP A 150 -25.15 18.16 -8.50
CA ASP A 150 -26.52 18.62 -8.22
C ASP A 150 -26.77 18.82 -6.71
N ASP A 151 -25.97 18.20 -5.85
CA ASP A 151 -25.99 18.37 -4.40
C ASP A 151 -25.17 19.59 -3.92
N GLY A 152 -24.62 20.39 -4.83
CA GLY A 152 -23.80 21.56 -4.55
C GLY A 152 -22.37 21.27 -4.11
N LYS A 153 -21.94 20.01 -4.13
CA LYS A 153 -20.57 19.61 -3.77
C LYS A 153 -19.65 19.59 -4.97
N GLU A 154 -18.37 19.79 -4.68
CA GLU A 154 -17.32 19.72 -5.68
C GLU A 154 -16.86 18.26 -5.90
N TYR A 155 -16.75 17.89 -7.17
CA TYR A 155 -16.34 16.58 -7.63
C TYR A 155 -15.28 16.69 -8.72
N TYR A 156 -14.60 15.56 -8.98
CA TYR A 156 -13.77 15.39 -10.16
C TYR A 156 -14.36 14.34 -11.08
N ARG A 157 -14.51 14.67 -12.36
CA ARG A 157 -14.79 13.71 -13.41
C ARG A 157 -13.45 13.24 -13.98
N VAL A 158 -13.13 11.96 -13.76
CA VAL A 158 -11.86 11.36 -14.18
C VAL A 158 -12.08 10.54 -15.45
N ASN A 159 -11.26 10.78 -16.48
CA ASN A 159 -11.26 10.02 -17.73
C ASN A 159 -9.85 9.67 -18.13
N GLY A 160 -9.59 8.39 -18.41
CA GLY A 160 -8.29 7.89 -18.83
C GLY A 160 -8.16 6.40 -18.61
N GLN A 161 -6.96 5.89 -18.80
CA GLN A 161 -6.63 4.50 -18.58
C GLN A 161 -5.29 4.40 -17.87
N LYS A 162 -5.25 3.65 -16.79
CA LYS A 162 -4.03 3.25 -16.09
C LYS A 162 -3.63 1.83 -16.50
N THR A 163 -2.37 1.50 -16.35
CA THR A 163 -1.83 0.16 -16.61
C THR A 163 -0.83 -0.22 -15.54
N TRP A 164 -0.54 -1.49 -15.41
CA TRP A 164 0.36 -2.04 -14.38
C TRP A 164 -0.11 -1.70 -12.95
N THR A 165 -1.43 -1.70 -12.76
CA THR A 165 -2.06 -1.43 -11.47
C THR A 165 -2.22 -2.74 -10.71
N THR A 166 -1.11 -3.26 -10.24
CA THR A 166 -0.99 -4.57 -9.58
C THR A 166 -2.06 -4.78 -8.54
N MET A 167 -2.75 -5.92 -8.62
CA MET A 167 -3.81 -6.34 -7.70
C MET A 167 -5.00 -5.36 -7.58
N ALA A 168 -5.26 -4.56 -8.62
CA ALA A 168 -6.39 -3.62 -8.63
C ALA A 168 -7.75 -4.32 -8.51
N GLN A 169 -7.86 -5.57 -8.97
CA GLN A 169 -9.06 -6.40 -8.84
C GLN A 169 -9.48 -6.64 -7.38
N HIS A 170 -8.55 -6.52 -6.44
CA HIS A 170 -8.77 -6.69 -5.01
C HIS A 170 -8.94 -5.37 -4.25
N ALA A 171 -8.66 -4.23 -4.91
CA ALA A 171 -8.57 -2.94 -4.23
C ALA A 171 -9.92 -2.37 -3.83
N ASP A 172 -10.00 -1.88 -2.59
CA ASP A 172 -11.11 -1.07 -2.09
C ASP A 172 -10.89 0.40 -2.46
N TRP A 173 -9.65 0.87 -2.40
CA TRP A 173 -9.22 2.22 -2.72
C TRP A 173 -7.98 2.21 -3.62
N GLY A 174 -7.86 3.25 -4.44
CA GLY A 174 -6.65 3.48 -5.22
C GLY A 174 -6.14 4.90 -5.06
N PHE A 175 -4.85 5.10 -5.27
CA PHE A 175 -4.22 6.40 -5.35
C PHE A 175 -3.68 6.63 -6.77
N PHE A 176 -4.14 7.72 -7.37
CA PHE A 176 -3.97 7.95 -8.81
C PHE A 176 -3.30 9.28 -9.08
N LEU A 177 -2.35 9.29 -10.02
CA LEU A 177 -1.86 10.54 -10.61
C LEU A 177 -2.73 10.88 -11.81
N VAL A 178 -3.26 12.11 -11.82
CA VAL A 178 -4.18 12.61 -12.86
C VAL A 178 -3.78 14.01 -13.31
N ARG A 179 -4.14 14.37 -14.54
CA ARG A 179 -3.95 15.70 -15.09
C ARG A 179 -5.10 16.62 -14.70
N THR A 180 -4.85 17.58 -13.82
CA THR A 180 -5.84 18.60 -13.40
C THR A 180 -5.61 19.95 -14.08
N ASP A 181 -4.37 20.24 -14.56
CA ASP A 181 -4.07 21.41 -15.34
C ASP A 181 -3.16 21.04 -16.52
N SER A 182 -3.55 21.47 -17.73
CA SER A 182 -2.79 21.27 -18.97
C SER A 182 -2.09 22.54 -19.47
N ASN A 183 -2.24 23.66 -18.76
CA ASN A 183 -1.73 24.97 -19.18
C ASN A 183 -0.40 25.35 -18.49
N VAL A 184 0.10 24.46 -17.62
CA VAL A 184 1.35 24.62 -16.88
C VAL A 184 2.37 23.58 -17.34
N LYS A 185 3.57 23.58 -16.77
CA LYS A 185 4.54 22.51 -17.02
C LYS A 185 3.96 21.14 -16.64
N ALA A 186 4.33 20.12 -17.40
CA ALA A 186 3.75 18.79 -17.27
C ALA A 186 3.71 18.27 -15.81
N GLN A 187 4.79 18.46 -15.06
CA GLN A 187 4.89 18.02 -13.67
C GLN A 187 3.99 18.82 -12.72
N GLU A 188 3.81 20.12 -12.98
CA GLU A 188 3.04 21.04 -12.12
C GLU A 188 1.52 20.85 -12.25
N GLY A 189 1.06 20.28 -13.40
CA GLY A 189 -0.35 20.04 -13.67
C GLY A 189 -0.87 18.67 -13.21
N ILE A 190 -0.12 17.93 -12.39
CA ILE A 190 -0.49 16.61 -11.89
C ILE A 190 -1.00 16.73 -10.46
N SER A 191 -2.12 16.06 -10.19
CA SER A 191 -2.69 15.92 -8.84
C SER A 191 -2.74 14.45 -8.43
N PHE A 192 -2.68 14.25 -7.12
CA PHE A 192 -2.78 12.94 -6.48
C PHE A 192 -4.20 12.78 -5.91
N LEU A 193 -4.97 11.83 -6.44
CA LEU A 193 -6.34 11.57 -5.99
C LEU A 193 -6.45 10.23 -5.28
N LEU A 194 -7.21 10.22 -4.18
CA LEU A 194 -7.68 9.00 -3.52
C LEU A 194 -9.06 8.67 -4.09
N ILE A 195 -9.21 7.51 -4.68
CA ILE A 195 -10.44 7.11 -5.37
C ILE A 195 -10.96 5.80 -4.78
N ASP A 196 -12.24 5.77 -4.39
CA ASP A 196 -12.94 4.55 -4.03
C ASP A 196 -13.14 3.71 -5.30
N MET A 197 -12.62 2.49 -5.32
CA MET A 197 -12.66 1.60 -6.48
C MET A 197 -14.06 1.11 -6.82
N LYS A 198 -15.03 1.32 -5.93
CA LYS A 198 -16.46 1.07 -6.18
C LYS A 198 -17.17 2.23 -6.88
N THR A 199 -16.47 3.33 -7.15
CA THR A 199 -17.03 4.49 -7.88
C THR A 199 -17.55 4.05 -9.25
N PRO A 200 -18.80 4.40 -9.62
CA PRO A 200 -19.35 4.06 -10.92
C PRO A 200 -18.49 4.57 -12.09
N GLY A 201 -18.29 3.72 -13.10
CA GLY A 201 -17.48 4.04 -14.29
C GLY A 201 -16.04 3.53 -14.21
N ILE A 202 -15.61 2.95 -13.10
CA ILE A 202 -14.32 2.25 -13.02
C ILE A 202 -14.48 0.83 -13.54
N THR A 203 -13.60 0.45 -14.46
CA THR A 203 -13.49 -0.93 -14.96
C THR A 203 -12.07 -1.41 -14.77
N VAL A 204 -11.91 -2.50 -14.03
CA VAL A 204 -10.63 -3.21 -13.88
C VAL A 204 -10.61 -4.38 -14.87
N ARG A 205 -9.53 -4.46 -15.65
CA ARG A 205 -9.27 -5.56 -16.59
C ARG A 205 -7.95 -6.19 -16.24
N PRO A 206 -7.90 -7.51 -16.05
CA PRO A 206 -6.67 -8.20 -15.73
C PRO A 206 -5.69 -8.15 -16.90
N ILE A 207 -4.39 -8.06 -16.57
CA ILE A 207 -3.31 -8.37 -17.50
C ILE A 207 -2.91 -9.82 -17.19
N ILE A 208 -3.08 -10.70 -18.17
CA ILE A 208 -2.69 -12.10 -17.99
C ILE A 208 -1.21 -12.25 -18.31
N THR A 209 -0.44 -12.67 -17.33
CA THR A 209 1.02 -12.84 -17.44
C THR A 209 1.36 -14.14 -18.21
N LEU A 210 2.64 -14.33 -18.52
CA LEU A 210 3.11 -15.57 -19.16
C LEU A 210 2.87 -16.82 -18.27
N GLY A 211 2.85 -16.64 -16.94
CA GLY A 211 2.54 -17.67 -15.96
C GLY A 211 1.04 -17.99 -15.85
N GLY A 212 0.19 -17.17 -16.46
CA GLY A 212 -1.27 -17.32 -16.37
C GLY A 212 -1.91 -16.56 -15.19
N GLU A 213 -1.11 -15.85 -14.39
CA GLU A 213 -1.59 -15.03 -13.27
C GLU A 213 -2.29 -13.78 -13.79
N HIS A 214 -3.19 -13.26 -12.98
CA HIS A 214 -3.93 -12.02 -13.23
C HIS A 214 -3.29 -10.85 -12.48
N GLU A 215 -2.66 -9.94 -13.23
CA GLU A 215 -2.09 -8.67 -12.72
C GLU A 215 -3.00 -7.47 -13.02
#